data_b25cd335cddd751cd217e67e160cb00e
#
_entry.id   b25cd335cddd751cd217e67e160cb00e
#
_cell.length_a   1.000
_cell.length_b   1.000
_cell.length_c   1.000
_cell.angle_alpha   90.00
_cell.angle_beta   90.00
_cell.angle_gamma   90.00
#
_symmetry.space_group_name_H-M   'P 1'
#
loop_
_entity.id
_entity.type
_entity.pdbx_description
1 polymer ?
#
loop_
_entity_poly.entity_id
_entity_poly.type
_entity_poly.pdbx_seq_one_letter_code
_entity_poly.pdbx_strand_id
1 'polypeptide(L)'
;IFQGMKNAGYDVTSSEWLEDYDKLYVQARLDWKNEIFTKLNGDDTKFFDAYSATPFFMPSGNPIDEEKAAADGADTAFFVLARIAGENKDRFDTEGDYFISKEEKAILAQVSRCYKNVVLVINTGGLMDLAFVEEFDNIRSILQYVQAGQEGGNAFADVVSGDVTPSGKMTDT
;
A
#
# COMPACT_ATOMS: atom_id res chain seq x y z
N ILE A 1 -6.07 2.58 8.00
CA ILE A 1 -7.03 3.20 7.05
C ILE A 1 -8.37 2.49 7.13
N PHE A 2 -8.48 1.20 6.81
CA PHE A 2 -9.74 0.45 6.79
C PHE A 2 -10.60 0.65 8.06
N GLN A 3 -10.03 0.41 9.24
CA GLN A 3 -10.77 0.57 10.50
C GLN A 3 -11.17 2.03 10.76
N GLY A 4 -10.32 3.00 10.40
CA GLY A 4 -10.64 4.42 10.55
C GLY A 4 -11.83 4.85 9.68
N MET A 5 -11.89 4.39 8.43
CA MET A 5 -13.03 4.64 7.54
C MET A 5 -14.33 4.06 8.12
N LYS A 6 -14.28 2.83 8.67
CA LYS A 6 -15.45 2.23 9.35
C LYS A 6 -15.86 2.99 10.61
N ASN A 7 -14.90 3.46 11.41
CA ASN A 7 -15.17 4.26 12.59
C ASN A 7 -15.85 5.59 12.24
N ALA A 8 -15.50 6.18 11.11
CA ALA A 8 -16.12 7.39 10.57
C ALA A 8 -17.48 7.14 9.88
N GLY A 9 -17.97 5.90 9.88
CA GLY A 9 -19.30 5.54 9.36
C GLY A 9 -19.35 5.26 7.85
N TYR A 10 -18.19 5.13 7.18
CA TYR A 10 -18.17 4.72 5.78
C TYR A 10 -18.47 3.22 5.64
N ASP A 11 -19.25 2.88 4.62
CA ASP A 11 -19.38 1.50 4.17
C ASP A 11 -18.19 1.13 3.29
N VAL A 12 -17.37 0.17 3.75
CA VAL A 12 -16.17 -0.27 3.05
C VAL A 12 -16.44 -1.61 2.39
N THR A 13 -16.66 -1.60 1.09
CA THR A 13 -17.08 -2.74 0.29
C THR A 13 -15.97 -3.76 0.03
N SER A 14 -14.70 -3.39 0.20
CA SER A 14 -13.51 -4.21 -0.08
C SER A 14 -13.02 -5.06 1.10
N SER A 15 -13.85 -5.30 2.12
CA SER A 15 -13.45 -6.00 3.36
C SER A 15 -12.86 -7.39 3.09
N GLU A 16 -13.50 -8.19 2.25
CA GLU A 16 -13.04 -9.56 1.92
C GLU A 16 -11.68 -9.56 1.20
N TRP A 17 -11.49 -8.63 0.27
CA TRP A 17 -10.21 -8.49 -0.42
C TRP A 17 -9.08 -8.14 0.56
N LEU A 18 -9.36 -7.26 1.53
CA LEU A 18 -8.39 -6.87 2.56
C LEU A 18 -8.06 -8.02 3.51
N GLU A 19 -9.05 -8.84 3.89
CA GLU A 19 -8.82 -10.04 4.68
C GLU A 19 -7.93 -11.06 3.96
N ASP A 20 -8.11 -11.22 2.66
CA ASP A 20 -7.26 -12.09 1.84
C ASP A 20 -5.86 -11.49 1.64
N TYR A 21 -5.76 -10.16 1.51
CA TYR A 21 -4.47 -9.47 1.49
C TYR A 21 -3.70 -9.68 2.81
N ASP A 22 -4.36 -9.59 3.95
CA ASP A 22 -3.73 -9.85 5.25
C ASP A 22 -3.13 -11.26 5.34
N LYS A 23 -3.84 -12.27 4.82
CA LYS A 23 -3.30 -13.64 4.74
C LYS A 23 -2.05 -13.72 3.87
N LEU A 24 -2.07 -13.08 2.69
CA LEU A 24 -0.91 -12.98 1.79
C LEU A 24 0.27 -12.30 2.48
N TYR A 25 0.02 -11.18 3.17
CA TYR A 25 1.05 -10.45 3.89
C TYR A 25 1.68 -11.29 4.99
N VAL A 26 0.86 -11.97 5.80
CA VAL A 26 1.36 -12.87 6.87
C VAL A 26 2.22 -13.98 6.28
N GLN A 27 1.78 -14.62 5.19
CA GLN A 27 2.55 -15.67 4.53
C GLN A 27 3.87 -15.13 3.96
N ALA A 28 3.85 -14.00 3.26
CA ALA A 28 5.05 -13.36 2.73
C ALA A 28 6.06 -13.01 3.83
N ARG A 29 5.58 -12.56 5.00
CA ARG A 29 6.43 -12.29 6.18
C ARG A 29 7.06 -13.56 6.75
N LEU A 30 6.33 -14.67 6.78
CA LEU A 30 6.84 -15.96 7.24
C LEU A 30 7.91 -16.49 6.27
N ASP A 31 7.66 -16.42 4.98
CA ASP A 31 8.60 -16.88 3.95
C ASP A 31 9.89 -16.05 3.98
N TRP A 32 9.79 -14.74 4.10
CA TRP A 32 10.93 -13.85 4.26
C TRP A 32 11.75 -14.17 5.53
N LYS A 33 11.09 -14.41 6.68
CA LYS A 33 11.79 -14.83 7.90
C LYS A 33 12.52 -16.14 7.71
N ASN A 34 11.87 -17.12 7.08
CA ASN A 34 12.46 -18.43 6.80
C ASN A 34 13.68 -18.33 5.88
N GLU A 35 13.64 -17.43 4.89
CA GLU A 35 14.78 -17.14 4.01
C GLU A 35 15.97 -16.59 4.82
N ILE A 36 15.73 -15.62 5.73
CA ILE A 36 16.78 -15.11 6.61
C ILE A 36 17.38 -16.24 7.44
N PHE A 37 16.55 -17.05 8.12
CA PHE A 37 17.03 -18.16 8.93
C PHE A 37 17.81 -19.21 8.12
N THR A 38 17.41 -19.45 6.88
CA THR A 38 18.14 -20.35 5.98
C THR A 38 19.54 -19.78 5.66
N LYS A 39 19.66 -18.48 5.46
CA LYS A 39 20.94 -17.79 5.22
C LYS A 39 21.85 -17.81 6.45
N LEU A 40 21.28 -17.80 7.66
CA LEU A 40 22.07 -17.94 8.89
C LEU A 40 22.79 -19.29 8.98
N ASN A 41 22.17 -20.34 8.49
CA ASN A 41 22.71 -21.71 8.53
C ASN A 41 23.23 -22.09 9.94
N GLY A 42 22.49 -21.71 10.99
CA GLY A 42 22.81 -21.97 12.39
C GLY A 42 23.84 -21.03 13.02
N ASP A 43 24.29 -20.01 12.33
CA ASP A 43 25.24 -19.00 12.84
C ASP A 43 24.53 -17.65 13.08
N ASP A 44 24.02 -17.47 14.30
CA ASP A 44 23.28 -16.27 14.70
C ASP A 44 24.13 -14.99 14.65
N THR A 45 25.45 -15.08 14.61
CA THR A 45 26.33 -13.90 14.49
C THR A 45 26.17 -13.21 13.14
N LYS A 46 25.65 -13.90 12.12
CA LYS A 46 25.40 -13.39 10.77
C LYS A 46 24.02 -12.76 10.59
N PHE A 47 23.24 -12.61 11.67
CA PHE A 47 21.85 -12.13 11.55
C PHE A 47 21.74 -10.81 10.80
N PHE A 48 22.53 -9.80 11.16
CA PHE A 48 22.46 -8.48 10.50
C PHE A 48 22.85 -8.52 9.02
N ASP A 49 23.81 -9.35 8.66
CA ASP A 49 24.23 -9.52 7.27
C ASP A 49 23.11 -10.21 6.46
N ALA A 50 22.56 -11.31 6.98
CA ALA A 50 21.45 -12.02 6.35
C ALA A 50 20.19 -11.15 6.22
N TYR A 51 19.84 -10.40 7.27
CA TYR A 51 18.73 -9.45 7.29
C TYR A 51 18.92 -8.34 6.24
N SER A 52 20.11 -7.76 6.17
CA SER A 52 20.41 -6.67 5.23
C SER A 52 20.44 -7.15 3.78
N ALA A 53 20.85 -8.40 3.55
CA ALA A 53 20.90 -9.02 2.23
C ALA A 53 19.54 -9.59 1.77
N THR A 54 18.48 -9.48 2.59
CA THR A 54 17.16 -10.03 2.30
C THR A 54 16.10 -8.96 2.51
N PRO A 55 15.94 -8.00 1.56
CA PRO A 55 14.91 -6.99 1.67
C PRO A 55 13.52 -7.64 1.62
N PHE A 56 12.59 -7.08 2.38
CA PHE A 56 11.18 -7.47 2.29
C PHE A 56 10.44 -6.50 1.38
N PHE A 57 9.78 -7.05 0.37
CA PHE A 57 8.86 -6.30 -0.48
C PHE A 57 7.41 -6.65 -0.10
N MET A 58 6.54 -5.64 -0.10
CA MET A 58 5.11 -5.85 0.15
C MET A 58 4.52 -6.69 -0.98
N PRO A 59 3.66 -7.69 -0.67
CA PRO A 59 2.93 -8.38 -1.73
C PRO A 59 1.99 -7.42 -2.45
N SER A 60 1.81 -7.60 -3.75
CA SER A 60 0.95 -6.74 -4.57
C SER A 60 -0.54 -6.94 -4.31
N GLY A 61 -0.92 -8.09 -3.77
CA GLY A 61 -2.30 -8.50 -3.59
C GLY A 61 -2.82 -9.35 -4.76
N ASN A 62 -4.04 -9.83 -4.61
CA ASN A 62 -4.74 -10.58 -5.65
C ASN A 62 -5.49 -9.63 -6.59
N PRO A 63 -5.73 -10.01 -7.85
CA PRO A 63 -6.69 -9.32 -8.71
C PRO A 63 -8.04 -9.15 -8.02
N ILE A 64 -8.73 -8.04 -8.31
CA ILE A 64 -10.08 -7.81 -7.78
C ILE A 64 -11.12 -8.56 -8.62
N ASP A 65 -12.25 -8.88 -7.99
CA ASP A 65 -13.45 -9.32 -8.69
C ASP A 65 -14.15 -8.07 -9.28
N GLU A 66 -13.95 -7.84 -10.59
CA GLU A 66 -14.47 -6.65 -11.27
C GLU A 66 -16.00 -6.63 -11.33
N GLU A 67 -16.67 -7.79 -11.39
CA GLU A 67 -18.14 -7.86 -11.40
C GLU A 67 -18.69 -7.41 -10.03
N LYS A 68 -18.09 -7.92 -8.95
CA LYS A 68 -18.45 -7.53 -7.59
C LYS A 68 -18.16 -6.05 -7.34
N ALA A 69 -16.97 -5.56 -7.75
CA ALA A 69 -16.57 -4.17 -7.60
C ALA A 69 -17.50 -3.21 -8.38
N ALA A 70 -17.89 -3.57 -9.60
CA ALA A 70 -18.82 -2.77 -10.39
C ALA A 70 -20.26 -2.74 -9.81
N ALA A 71 -20.63 -3.73 -9.01
CA ALA A 71 -21.95 -3.86 -8.40
C ALA A 71 -22.03 -3.33 -6.96
N ASP A 72 -20.93 -2.93 -6.34
CA ASP A 72 -20.88 -2.57 -4.92
C ASP A 72 -21.50 -1.18 -4.60
N GLY A 73 -21.78 -0.39 -5.63
CA GLY A 73 -22.42 0.92 -5.50
C GLY A 73 -21.49 2.05 -5.05
N ALA A 74 -20.20 1.80 -4.90
CA ALA A 74 -19.23 2.84 -4.56
C ALA A 74 -18.77 3.62 -5.80
N ASP A 75 -18.68 4.94 -5.68
CA ASP A 75 -18.15 5.81 -6.74
C ASP A 75 -16.63 6.01 -6.66
N THR A 76 -16.04 5.80 -5.49
CA THR A 76 -14.65 6.16 -5.20
C THR A 76 -13.90 5.01 -4.57
N ALA A 77 -12.75 4.68 -5.13
CA ALA A 77 -11.81 3.74 -4.56
C ALA A 77 -10.58 4.45 -3.99
N PHE A 78 -10.12 4.01 -2.83
CA PHE A 78 -8.82 4.37 -2.26
C PHE A 78 -7.82 3.26 -2.57
N PHE A 79 -6.89 3.52 -3.47
CA PHE A 79 -5.84 2.57 -3.82
C PHE A 79 -4.58 2.87 -3.00
N VAL A 80 -4.22 1.97 -2.10
CA VAL A 80 -3.12 2.18 -1.16
C VAL A 80 -1.88 1.44 -1.64
N LEU A 81 -0.84 2.21 -1.97
CA LEU A 81 0.50 1.68 -2.23
C LEU A 81 1.33 1.78 -0.95
N ALA A 82 1.72 0.64 -0.41
CA ALA A 82 2.51 0.56 0.81
C ALA A 82 3.94 0.08 0.53
N ARG A 83 4.90 0.68 1.23
CA ARG A 83 6.30 0.24 1.21
C ARG A 83 6.84 0.22 2.62
N ILE A 84 7.67 -0.77 2.91
CA ILE A 84 8.41 -0.81 4.17
C ILE A 84 9.63 0.08 4.06
N ALA A 85 9.80 0.98 5.02
CA ALA A 85 11.02 1.74 5.21
C ALA A 85 11.81 1.18 6.40
N GLY A 86 13.13 1.12 6.27
CA GLY A 86 14.04 0.77 7.35
C GLY A 86 15.05 1.88 7.59
N GLU A 87 15.59 1.97 8.81
CA GLU A 87 16.69 2.90 9.11
C GLU A 87 17.91 2.59 8.23
N ASN A 88 18.57 3.66 7.77
CA ASN A 88 19.78 3.59 6.92
C ASN A 88 19.60 2.81 5.61
N LYS A 89 18.38 2.79 5.08
CA LYS A 89 18.08 2.14 3.79
C LYS A 89 17.31 3.10 2.89
N ASP A 90 17.86 3.32 1.70
CA ASP A 90 17.13 3.95 0.61
C ASP A 90 16.22 2.95 -0.10
N ARG A 91 15.41 3.45 -1.03
CA ARG A 91 14.63 2.64 -1.95
C ARG A 91 15.56 1.87 -2.89
N PHE A 92 15.19 0.65 -3.20
CA PHE A 92 15.80 -0.10 -4.29
C PHE A 92 15.21 0.40 -5.62
N ASP A 93 16.07 0.65 -6.58
CA ASP A 93 15.70 1.04 -7.96
C ASP A 93 15.12 -0.18 -8.72
N THR A 94 13.94 -0.63 -8.26
CA THR A 94 13.29 -1.85 -8.75
C THR A 94 11.76 -1.76 -8.62
N GLU A 95 11.06 -2.62 -9.37
CA GLU A 95 9.62 -2.84 -9.25
C GLU A 95 9.29 -3.39 -7.86
N GLY A 96 8.15 -2.94 -7.30
CA GLY A 96 7.70 -3.33 -5.95
C GLY A 96 8.36 -2.55 -4.81
N ASP A 97 9.33 -1.66 -5.12
CA ASP A 97 9.89 -0.72 -4.15
C ASP A 97 9.81 0.73 -4.67
N TYR A 98 10.81 1.25 -5.39
CA TYR A 98 10.74 2.60 -5.95
C TYR A 98 9.69 2.70 -7.06
N PHE A 99 9.64 1.73 -7.96
CA PHE A 99 8.61 1.67 -9.00
C PHE A 99 7.42 0.82 -8.54
N ILE A 100 6.24 1.15 -9.07
CA ILE A 100 5.07 0.29 -8.97
C ILE A 100 5.36 -1.06 -9.67
N SER A 101 4.95 -2.19 -9.07
CA SER A 101 5.09 -3.49 -9.74
C SER A 101 4.06 -3.66 -10.86
N LYS A 102 4.31 -4.59 -11.76
CA LYS A 102 3.37 -4.93 -12.85
C LYS A 102 2.04 -5.43 -12.30
N GLU A 103 2.08 -6.20 -11.22
CA GLU A 103 0.92 -6.76 -10.55
C GLU A 103 0.11 -5.65 -9.88
N GLU A 104 0.74 -4.75 -9.13
CA GLU A 104 0.08 -3.59 -8.51
C GLU A 104 -0.57 -2.70 -9.58
N LYS A 105 0.14 -2.44 -10.67
CA LYS A 105 -0.38 -1.65 -11.80
C LYS A 105 -1.56 -2.34 -12.49
N ALA A 106 -1.52 -3.67 -12.61
CA ALA A 106 -2.63 -4.43 -13.17
C ALA A 106 -3.88 -4.35 -12.27
N ILE A 107 -3.71 -4.44 -10.94
CA ILE A 107 -4.82 -4.27 -9.98
C ILE A 107 -5.35 -2.83 -10.02
N LEU A 108 -4.47 -1.82 -10.08
CA LEU A 108 -4.87 -0.42 -10.23
C LEU A 108 -5.69 -0.21 -11.52
N ALA A 109 -5.30 -0.86 -12.61
CA ALA A 109 -6.05 -0.81 -13.87
C ALA A 109 -7.45 -1.46 -13.75
N GLN A 110 -7.60 -2.54 -12.98
CA GLN A 110 -8.90 -3.13 -12.66
C GLN A 110 -9.75 -2.15 -11.83
N VAL A 111 -9.19 -1.59 -10.76
CA VAL A 111 -9.85 -0.58 -9.91
C VAL A 111 -10.27 0.63 -10.74
N SER A 112 -9.40 1.12 -11.61
CA SER A 112 -9.68 2.27 -12.48
C SER A 112 -10.84 2.03 -13.45
N ARG A 113 -11.06 0.78 -13.89
CA ARG A 113 -12.22 0.44 -14.73
C ARG A 113 -13.54 0.36 -13.96
N CYS A 114 -13.47 -0.04 -12.69
CA CYS A 114 -14.68 -0.28 -11.89
C CYS A 114 -15.21 0.99 -11.20
N TYR A 115 -14.35 1.94 -10.86
CA TYR A 115 -14.71 3.10 -10.06
C TYR A 115 -14.54 4.42 -10.84
N LYS A 116 -15.45 5.34 -10.62
CA LYS A 116 -15.45 6.65 -11.27
C LYS A 116 -14.27 7.51 -10.83
N ASN A 117 -13.89 7.41 -9.57
CA ASN A 117 -12.82 8.18 -8.97
C ASN A 117 -11.85 7.22 -8.25
N VAL A 118 -10.57 7.44 -8.44
CA VAL A 118 -9.52 6.78 -7.66
C VAL A 118 -8.75 7.83 -6.88
N VAL A 119 -8.56 7.59 -5.61
CA VAL A 119 -7.64 8.33 -4.74
C VAL A 119 -6.44 7.43 -4.48
N LEU A 120 -5.27 7.84 -4.96
CA LEU A 120 -4.04 7.13 -4.71
C LEU A 120 -3.48 7.53 -3.34
N VAL A 121 -3.25 6.54 -2.48
CA VAL A 121 -2.71 6.76 -1.13
C VAL A 121 -1.31 6.18 -1.07
N ILE A 122 -0.32 7.03 -0.86
CA ILE A 122 1.09 6.65 -0.77
C ILE A 122 1.45 6.45 0.70
N ASN A 123 1.45 5.18 1.12
CA ASN A 123 1.79 4.77 2.48
C ASN A 123 3.25 4.28 2.53
N THR A 124 4.16 5.21 2.32
CA THR A 124 5.60 4.93 2.26
C THR A 124 6.40 5.92 3.10
N GLY A 125 7.46 5.46 3.74
CA GLY A 125 8.37 6.33 4.50
C GLY A 125 9.45 7.01 3.64
N GLY A 126 9.41 6.83 2.33
CA GLY A 126 10.34 7.43 1.36
C GLY A 126 9.64 7.67 0.03
N LEU A 127 10.38 8.17 -0.94
CA LEU A 127 9.88 8.46 -2.27
C LEU A 127 9.56 7.18 -3.06
N MET A 128 8.64 7.28 -4.00
CA MET A 128 8.46 6.32 -5.08
C MET A 128 8.14 7.05 -6.38
N ASP A 129 8.42 6.42 -7.50
CA ASP A 129 8.06 6.95 -8.81
C ASP A 129 6.53 6.95 -8.99
N LEU A 130 5.99 8.10 -9.40
CA LEU A 130 4.56 8.29 -9.66
C LEU A 130 4.24 8.53 -11.14
N ALA A 131 5.20 8.36 -12.04
CA ALA A 131 4.98 8.60 -13.47
C ALA A 131 3.84 7.76 -14.05
N PHE A 132 3.58 6.57 -13.49
CA PHE A 132 2.46 5.72 -13.90
C PHE A 132 1.09 6.36 -13.73
N VAL A 133 0.96 7.39 -12.88
CA VAL A 133 -0.34 8.08 -12.62
C VAL A 133 -0.89 8.72 -13.89
N GLU A 134 -0.04 9.18 -14.79
CA GLU A 134 -0.43 9.79 -16.07
C GLU A 134 -1.18 8.82 -17.01
N GLU A 135 -1.11 7.52 -16.73
CA GLU A 135 -1.80 6.50 -17.51
C GLU A 135 -3.27 6.29 -17.07
N PHE A 136 -3.72 6.95 -16.00
CA PHE A 136 -5.04 6.75 -15.38
C PHE A 136 -5.81 8.06 -15.23
N ASP A 137 -6.69 8.35 -16.16
CA ASP A 137 -7.45 9.60 -16.22
C ASP A 137 -8.38 9.85 -15.01
N ASN A 138 -8.71 8.82 -14.25
CA ASN A 138 -9.63 8.90 -13.11
C ASN A 138 -8.94 8.87 -11.74
N ILE A 139 -7.63 8.93 -11.66
CA ILE A 139 -6.94 9.27 -10.43
C ILE A 139 -7.16 10.75 -10.17
N ARG A 140 -8.02 11.06 -9.18
CA ARG A 140 -8.46 12.44 -8.88
C ARG A 140 -7.58 13.15 -7.87
N SER A 141 -6.90 12.40 -7.02
CA SER A 141 -5.96 12.95 -6.06
C SER A 141 -4.93 11.91 -5.63
N ILE A 142 -3.81 12.41 -5.14
CA ILE A 142 -2.76 11.63 -4.51
C ILE A 142 -2.61 12.13 -3.08
N LEU A 143 -2.71 11.23 -2.12
CA LEU A 143 -2.51 11.54 -0.71
C LEU A 143 -1.22 10.90 -0.22
N GLN A 144 -0.23 11.72 0.10
CA GLN A 144 0.99 11.27 0.76
C GLN A 144 0.68 11.02 2.24
N TYR A 145 0.43 9.76 2.58
CA TYR A 145 0.02 9.35 3.92
C TYR A 145 1.21 9.08 4.85
N VAL A 146 2.36 8.80 4.27
CA VAL A 146 3.59 8.45 4.98
C VAL A 146 3.39 7.19 5.84
N GLN A 147 3.97 7.13 7.02
CA GLN A 147 3.82 6.07 8.01
C GLN A 147 3.16 6.64 9.27
N ALA A 148 1.86 6.81 9.20
CA ALA A 148 1.08 7.35 10.31
C ALA A 148 1.04 6.34 11.47
N GLY A 149 0.99 6.85 12.70
CA GLY A 149 0.97 6.06 13.92
C GLY A 149 -0.36 5.33 14.18
N GLN A 150 -0.62 4.97 15.43
CA GLN A 150 -1.78 4.17 15.83
C GLN A 150 -3.13 4.78 15.42
N GLU A 151 -3.26 6.11 15.50
CA GLU A 151 -4.47 6.84 15.10
C GLU A 151 -4.50 7.23 13.62
N GLY A 152 -3.51 6.80 12.85
CA GLY A 152 -3.39 7.16 11.43
C GLY A 152 -4.63 6.83 10.61
N GLY A 153 -5.29 5.71 10.88
CA GLY A 153 -6.52 5.33 10.19
C GLY A 153 -7.68 6.30 10.45
N ASN A 154 -7.85 6.76 11.69
CA ASN A 154 -8.87 7.75 12.05
C ASN A 154 -8.51 9.12 11.45
N ALA A 155 -7.26 9.56 11.57
CA ALA A 155 -6.79 10.81 10.96
C ALA A 155 -6.93 10.81 9.42
N PHE A 156 -6.75 9.66 8.78
CA PHE A 156 -7.03 9.50 7.34
C PHE A 156 -8.51 9.77 7.05
N ALA A 157 -9.41 9.16 7.83
CA ALA A 157 -10.84 9.36 7.67
C ALA A 157 -11.25 10.83 7.85
N ASP A 158 -10.71 11.53 8.87
CA ASP A 158 -10.95 12.95 9.12
C ASP A 158 -10.51 13.84 7.93
N VAL A 159 -9.39 13.48 7.28
CA VAL A 159 -8.90 14.19 6.10
C VAL A 159 -9.82 13.96 4.89
N VAL A 160 -10.22 12.71 4.63
CA VAL A 160 -11.04 12.42 3.44
C VAL A 160 -12.50 12.83 3.60
N SER A 161 -13.01 12.94 4.84
CA SER A 161 -14.33 13.53 5.12
C SER A 161 -14.32 15.06 4.98
N GLY A 162 -13.16 15.69 5.03
CA GLY A 162 -13.00 17.13 5.02
C GLY A 162 -13.11 17.79 6.40
N ASP A 163 -13.19 17.01 7.49
CA ASP A 163 -13.21 17.53 8.85
C ASP A 163 -11.88 18.19 9.22
N VAL A 164 -10.77 17.69 8.64
CA VAL A 164 -9.44 18.22 8.82
C VAL A 164 -8.76 18.46 7.47
N THR A 165 -8.15 19.63 7.31
CA THR A 165 -7.35 19.93 6.12
C THR A 165 -5.91 19.46 6.34
N PRO A 166 -5.31 18.69 5.41
CA PRO A 166 -3.90 18.33 5.50
C PRO A 166 -3.01 19.57 5.52
N SER A 167 -2.14 19.69 6.51
CA SER A 167 -1.23 20.84 6.64
C SER A 167 0.17 20.57 6.09
N GLY A 168 0.49 19.29 5.87
CA GLY A 168 1.77 18.88 5.30
C GLY A 168 1.94 19.39 3.87
N LYS A 169 3.19 19.63 3.49
CA LYS A 169 3.56 19.98 2.12
C LYS A 169 4.51 18.92 1.59
N MET A 170 4.33 18.60 0.31
CA MET A 170 5.25 17.70 -0.37
C MET A 170 6.60 18.40 -0.53
N THR A 171 7.67 17.65 -0.33
CA THR A 171 9.05 18.10 -0.52
C THR A 171 9.56 17.80 -1.92
N ASP A 172 8.78 17.05 -2.68
CA ASP A 172 9.14 16.51 -3.98
C ASP A 172 8.03 16.80 -4.99
N THR A 173 8.40 16.79 -6.27
CA THR A 173 7.50 17.01 -7.41
C THR A 173 7.50 15.79 -8.34
#